data_889b6821e6622afb73d4a9e9ceee5da7
#
_entry.id   889b6821e6622afb73d4a9e9ceee5da7
#
_cell.length_a   1.000
_cell.length_b   1.000
_cell.length_c   1.000
_cell.angle_alpha   90.00
_cell.angle_beta   90.00
_cell.angle_gamma   90.00
#
_symmetry.space_group_name_H-M   'P 1'
#
loop_
_entity.id
_entity.type
_entity.pdbx_description
1 polymer ?
#
loop_
_entity_poly.entity_id
_entity_poly.type
_entity_poly.pdbx_seq_one_letter_code
_entity_poly.pdbx_strand_id
1 'polypeptide(L)'
;MNKTKIFDCTIRDGSYAVNFKFTCTDIKNIVSRQVKLGVEYIEIGHGQGLNASSPERGESLYSDMEYIDAAMTVAKNSKIGVFCIPGIARMEDLKMAKDHGVSFIRIGVTIDNVHKAKPYLTYAKSLGLETMVNFMKSYSRSPQRFAEGCKTAHEMGADYVYLVDSAGCMLPEDIEAFHKAAITLCPEIKLGFHGHNNMGLGVANGLKCVELGFSFVDCSFQGLGRSIGNIATEMFVMAVQKKYGTKIVDMDLPRLLEYGYVVLKDITDRKLDNPLELICGYTGFHSSFLKDIYRCCCDYNVDPLRLIMAYSKIDKENIDKDKLAEVAKGLPKDNVDDHPYNFRKYFTYNV
;
A
#
# COMPACT_ATOMS: atom_id res chain seq x y z
N MET A 1 -0.37 -19.73 -10.85
CA MET A 1 -0.51 -18.91 -9.64
C MET A 1 -1.31 -17.67 -10.00
N ASN A 2 -2.41 -17.40 -9.30
CA ASN A 2 -3.08 -16.12 -9.43
C ASN A 2 -2.10 -15.03 -8.95
N LYS A 3 -2.00 -13.94 -9.72
CA LYS A 3 -1.06 -12.85 -9.43
C LYS A 3 -1.60 -12.06 -8.24
N THR A 4 -0.89 -12.04 -7.11
CA THR A 4 -1.23 -11.19 -5.95
C THR A 4 -1.17 -9.72 -6.38
N LYS A 5 -2.20 -8.95 -6.08
CA LYS A 5 -2.29 -7.52 -6.40
C LYS A 5 -1.98 -6.69 -5.16
N ILE A 6 -1.39 -5.53 -5.39
CA ILE A 6 -1.29 -4.48 -4.38
C ILE A 6 -2.67 -3.82 -4.26
N PHE A 7 -3.12 -3.70 -3.02
CA PHE A 7 -4.29 -2.92 -2.66
C PHE A 7 -3.82 -1.70 -1.85
N ASP A 8 -4.05 -0.51 -2.37
CA ASP A 8 -3.57 0.70 -1.70
C ASP A 8 -4.60 1.23 -0.69
N CYS A 9 -4.12 1.46 0.53
CA CYS A 9 -4.90 2.05 1.62
C CYS A 9 -4.26 3.34 2.18
N THR A 10 -3.37 3.99 1.41
CA THR A 10 -2.65 5.21 1.83
C THR A 10 -3.61 6.29 2.32
N ILE A 11 -4.73 6.50 1.63
CA ILE A 11 -5.68 7.55 1.98
C ILE A 11 -6.57 7.08 3.12
N ARG A 12 -7.21 5.92 3.00
CA ARG A 12 -8.17 5.46 4.00
C ARG A 12 -7.52 5.24 5.36
N ASP A 13 -6.54 4.34 5.46
CA ASP A 13 -5.89 4.04 6.74
C ASP A 13 -4.85 5.10 7.13
N GLY A 14 -4.20 5.74 6.16
CA GLY A 14 -3.30 6.86 6.38
C GLY A 14 -3.99 8.11 6.95
N SER A 15 -5.31 8.23 6.83
CA SER A 15 -6.06 9.35 7.41
C SER A 15 -5.85 9.50 8.92
N TYR A 16 -5.65 8.40 9.64
CA TYR A 16 -5.30 8.44 11.07
C TYR A 16 -3.98 9.18 11.34
N ALA A 17 -3.00 8.98 10.48
CA ALA A 17 -1.66 9.57 10.68
C ALA A 17 -1.61 11.08 10.38
N VAL A 18 -2.63 11.61 9.70
CA VAL A 18 -2.78 13.03 9.37
C VAL A 18 -4.01 13.63 10.07
N ASN A 19 -4.45 13.02 11.17
CA ASN A 19 -5.62 13.46 11.93
C ASN A 19 -6.87 13.70 11.07
N PHE A 20 -7.07 12.84 10.05
CA PHE A 20 -8.17 12.90 9.07
C PHE A 20 -8.21 14.18 8.21
N LYS A 21 -7.07 14.87 8.07
CA LYS A 21 -6.98 16.20 7.44
C LYS A 21 -6.40 16.19 6.03
N PHE A 22 -6.58 15.09 5.28
CA PHE A 22 -6.29 15.14 3.84
C PHE A 22 -7.15 16.20 3.15
N THR A 23 -6.55 16.98 2.25
CA THR A 23 -7.28 17.86 1.35
C THR A 23 -7.69 17.10 0.08
N CYS A 24 -8.68 17.61 -0.66
CA CYS A 24 -9.01 17.09 -1.99
C CYS A 24 -7.82 17.18 -2.96
N THR A 25 -6.91 18.12 -2.77
CA THR A 25 -5.67 18.23 -3.54
C THR A 25 -4.71 17.07 -3.20
N ASP A 26 -4.58 16.71 -1.91
CA ASP A 26 -3.77 15.56 -1.50
C ASP A 26 -4.32 14.27 -2.09
N ILE A 27 -5.65 14.08 -2.03
CA ILE A 27 -6.31 12.92 -2.65
C ILE A 27 -5.95 12.81 -4.13
N LYS A 28 -6.11 13.89 -4.91
CA LYS A 28 -5.74 13.92 -6.34
C LYS A 28 -4.27 13.63 -6.57
N ASN A 29 -3.39 14.19 -5.76
CA ASN A 29 -1.95 14.00 -5.85
C ASN A 29 -1.52 12.56 -5.56
N ILE A 30 -2.08 11.95 -4.52
CA ILE A 30 -1.81 10.56 -4.15
C ILE A 30 -2.34 9.63 -5.24
N VAL A 31 -3.64 9.71 -5.55
CA VAL A 31 -4.30 8.83 -6.53
C VAL A 31 -3.64 8.92 -7.91
N SER A 32 -3.31 10.14 -8.39
CA SER A 32 -2.69 10.29 -9.71
C SER A 32 -1.33 9.60 -9.82
N ARG A 33 -0.55 9.56 -8.73
CA ARG A 33 0.74 8.86 -8.68
C ARG A 33 0.57 7.35 -8.60
N GLN A 34 -0.41 6.89 -7.82
CA GLN A 34 -0.77 5.46 -7.76
C GLN A 34 -1.21 4.94 -9.13
N VAL A 35 -2.05 5.69 -9.82
CA VAL A 35 -2.49 5.38 -11.21
C VAL A 35 -1.29 5.30 -12.17
N LYS A 36 -0.34 6.24 -12.07
CA LYS A 36 0.89 6.22 -12.91
C LYS A 36 1.80 5.03 -12.60
N LEU A 37 1.72 4.47 -11.40
CA LEU A 37 2.43 3.25 -10.99
C LEU A 37 1.67 1.97 -11.37
N GLY A 38 0.45 2.07 -11.88
CA GLY A 38 -0.37 0.93 -12.25
C GLY A 38 -1.08 0.24 -11.07
N VAL A 39 -1.28 0.95 -9.95
CA VAL A 39 -2.09 0.42 -8.84
C VAL A 39 -3.53 0.30 -9.29
N GLU A 40 -4.06 -0.93 -9.21
CA GLU A 40 -5.41 -1.24 -9.70
C GLU A 40 -6.50 -0.91 -8.67
N TYR A 41 -6.26 -1.14 -7.38
CA TYR A 41 -7.23 -0.95 -6.30
C TYR A 41 -6.75 0.12 -5.32
N ILE A 42 -7.53 1.18 -5.15
CA ILE A 42 -7.20 2.32 -4.30
C ILE A 42 -8.39 2.60 -3.38
N GLU A 43 -8.17 2.47 -2.07
CA GLU A 43 -9.18 2.73 -1.05
C GLU A 43 -9.02 4.14 -0.48
N ILE A 44 -10.12 4.88 -0.47
CA ILE A 44 -10.16 6.27 -0.05
C ILE A 44 -11.15 6.51 1.09
N GLY A 45 -11.11 7.70 1.67
CA GLY A 45 -12.05 8.17 2.68
C GLY A 45 -11.48 8.15 4.10
N HIS A 46 -12.37 8.28 5.07
CA HIS A 46 -12.06 8.25 6.51
C HIS A 46 -11.57 6.87 6.94
N GLY A 47 -10.68 6.80 7.95
CA GLY A 47 -10.10 5.55 8.45
C GLY A 47 -11.11 4.50 8.90
N GLN A 48 -12.28 4.91 9.38
CA GLN A 48 -13.40 4.03 9.71
C GLN A 48 -14.45 3.91 8.58
N GLY A 49 -14.18 4.52 7.43
CA GLY A 49 -15.02 4.43 6.23
C GLY A 49 -16.15 5.45 6.15
N LEU A 50 -17.14 5.12 5.34
CA LEU A 50 -18.27 5.98 5.05
C LEU A 50 -19.03 6.43 6.31
N ASN A 51 -19.46 7.70 6.33
CA ASN A 51 -20.21 8.33 7.40
C ASN A 51 -19.49 8.33 8.78
N ALA A 52 -18.17 8.17 8.78
CA ALA A 52 -17.42 8.05 10.03
C ALA A 52 -16.94 9.40 10.60
N SER A 53 -16.87 10.47 9.78
CA SER A 53 -16.41 11.78 10.22
C SER A 53 -17.31 12.33 11.33
N SER A 54 -16.74 12.49 12.52
CA SER A 54 -17.45 13.04 13.70
C SER A 54 -16.43 13.47 14.78
N PRO A 55 -16.84 14.32 15.76
CA PRO A 55 -15.96 14.70 16.86
C PRO A 55 -15.38 13.50 17.64
N GLU A 56 -16.12 12.40 17.78
CA GLU A 56 -15.69 11.22 18.55
C GLU A 56 -14.75 10.31 17.75
N ARG A 57 -14.80 10.34 16.42
CA ARG A 57 -14.03 9.43 15.53
C ARG A 57 -12.93 10.15 14.74
N GLY A 58 -12.89 11.48 14.85
CA GLY A 58 -12.06 12.36 14.03
C GLY A 58 -12.85 12.99 12.89
N GLU A 59 -12.67 14.26 12.70
CA GLU A 59 -13.38 15.04 11.69
C GLU A 59 -12.53 15.18 10.44
N SER A 60 -13.04 14.74 9.32
CA SER A 60 -12.48 14.98 7.98
C SER A 60 -12.64 16.46 7.59
N LEU A 61 -11.78 16.95 6.70
CA LEU A 61 -11.92 18.30 6.14
C LEU A 61 -13.06 18.41 5.12
N TYR A 62 -13.36 17.31 4.46
CA TYR A 62 -14.35 17.24 3.39
C TYR A 62 -15.26 16.04 3.61
N SER A 63 -16.42 16.04 3.00
CA SER A 63 -17.36 14.93 3.00
C SER A 63 -16.83 13.73 2.23
N ASP A 64 -17.40 12.55 2.48
CA ASP A 64 -17.08 11.33 1.73
C ASP A 64 -17.28 11.53 0.21
N MET A 65 -18.36 12.22 -0.18
CA MET A 65 -18.66 12.54 -1.58
C MET A 65 -17.55 13.39 -2.22
N GLU A 66 -17.11 14.46 -1.57
CA GLU A 66 -16.04 15.32 -2.09
C GLU A 66 -14.71 14.57 -2.24
N TYR A 67 -14.39 13.66 -1.32
CA TYR A 67 -13.20 12.80 -1.43
C TYR A 67 -13.30 11.82 -2.59
N ILE A 68 -14.49 11.21 -2.78
CA ILE A 68 -14.75 10.29 -3.90
C ILE A 68 -14.61 11.05 -5.23
N ASP A 69 -15.27 12.19 -5.36
CA ASP A 69 -15.20 13.02 -6.57
C ASP A 69 -13.78 13.46 -6.88
N ALA A 70 -13.00 13.89 -5.85
CA ALA A 70 -11.61 14.26 -6.03
C ALA A 70 -10.78 13.09 -6.59
N ALA A 71 -10.93 11.88 -6.05
CA ALA A 71 -10.24 10.68 -6.53
C ALA A 71 -10.66 10.32 -7.96
N MET A 72 -11.96 10.35 -8.25
CA MET A 72 -12.52 9.98 -9.55
C MET A 72 -12.03 10.88 -10.69
N THR A 73 -11.73 12.17 -10.42
CA THR A 73 -11.16 13.07 -11.47
C THR A 73 -9.83 12.57 -12.04
N VAL A 74 -9.09 11.72 -11.32
CA VAL A 74 -7.74 11.27 -11.70
C VAL A 74 -7.60 9.74 -11.73
N ALA A 75 -8.63 8.98 -11.39
CA ALA A 75 -8.60 7.53 -11.23
C ALA A 75 -8.28 6.74 -12.51
N LYS A 76 -8.63 7.29 -13.69
CA LYS A 76 -8.47 6.61 -15.00
C LYS A 76 -9.02 5.16 -14.96
N ASN A 77 -8.12 4.17 -15.09
CA ASN A 77 -8.45 2.74 -15.11
C ASN A 77 -8.34 2.07 -13.74
N SER A 78 -7.92 2.79 -12.70
CA SER A 78 -7.88 2.23 -11.34
C SER A 78 -9.29 2.19 -10.75
N LYS A 79 -9.56 1.15 -9.99
CA LYS A 79 -10.78 1.00 -9.22
C LYS A 79 -10.65 1.80 -7.93
N ILE A 80 -11.55 2.74 -7.73
CA ILE A 80 -11.69 3.47 -6.47
C ILE A 80 -12.72 2.75 -5.62
N GLY A 81 -12.42 2.60 -4.34
CA GLY A 81 -13.32 1.98 -3.37
C GLY A 81 -13.26 2.63 -2.01
N VAL A 82 -14.17 2.20 -1.16
CA VAL A 82 -14.39 2.76 0.17
C VAL A 82 -14.54 1.66 1.21
N PHE A 83 -14.29 2.01 2.47
CA PHE A 83 -14.54 1.15 3.62
C PHE A 83 -15.89 1.48 4.25
N CYS A 84 -16.55 0.51 4.85
CA CYS A 84 -17.74 0.76 5.68
C CYS A 84 -17.77 -0.18 6.90
N ILE A 85 -18.28 0.31 8.01
CA ILE A 85 -18.53 -0.46 9.21
C ILE A 85 -20.03 -0.47 9.46
N PRO A 86 -20.67 -1.67 9.56
CA PRO A 86 -22.07 -1.78 9.97
C PRO A 86 -22.35 -1.04 11.29
N GLY A 87 -23.36 -0.16 11.28
CA GLY A 87 -23.69 0.70 12.42
C GLY A 87 -23.03 2.09 12.39
N ILE A 88 -22.07 2.34 11.48
CA ILE A 88 -21.56 3.68 11.16
C ILE A 88 -22.08 4.10 9.80
N ALA A 89 -21.75 3.34 8.75
CA ALA A 89 -22.28 3.58 7.41
C ALA A 89 -23.76 3.19 7.31
N ARG A 90 -24.52 3.93 6.51
CA ARG A 90 -25.93 3.69 6.17
C ARG A 90 -26.02 3.16 4.75
N MET A 91 -27.15 2.63 4.35
CA MET A 91 -27.37 2.12 2.98
C MET A 91 -27.31 3.25 1.94
N GLU A 92 -27.80 4.44 2.31
CA GLU A 92 -27.73 5.64 1.46
C GLU A 92 -26.28 6.05 1.14
N ASP A 93 -25.35 5.83 2.07
CA ASP A 93 -23.94 6.16 1.88
C ASP A 93 -23.30 5.21 0.83
N LEU A 94 -23.70 3.92 0.81
CA LEU A 94 -23.28 2.97 -0.23
C LEU A 94 -23.82 3.38 -1.61
N LYS A 95 -25.08 3.80 -1.64
CA LYS A 95 -25.69 4.27 -2.90
C LYS A 95 -24.97 5.53 -3.40
N MET A 96 -24.78 6.51 -2.54
CA MET A 96 -24.03 7.73 -2.85
C MET A 96 -22.65 7.38 -3.42
N ALA A 97 -21.88 6.51 -2.74
CA ALA A 97 -20.58 6.09 -3.22
C ALA A 97 -20.63 5.46 -4.62
N LYS A 98 -21.62 4.59 -4.87
CA LYS A 98 -21.84 3.99 -6.21
C LYS A 98 -22.19 5.03 -7.26
N ASP A 99 -23.10 5.94 -6.96
CA ASP A 99 -23.55 7.00 -7.90
C ASP A 99 -22.38 7.92 -8.29
N HIS A 100 -21.37 8.08 -7.40
CA HIS A 100 -20.12 8.83 -7.64
C HIS A 100 -18.97 7.98 -8.21
N GLY A 101 -19.25 6.75 -8.67
CA GLY A 101 -18.31 5.95 -9.47
C GLY A 101 -17.46 4.96 -8.70
N VAL A 102 -17.69 4.74 -7.39
CA VAL A 102 -17.00 3.73 -6.61
C VAL A 102 -17.23 2.33 -7.21
N SER A 103 -16.17 1.53 -7.29
CA SER A 103 -16.17 0.21 -7.93
C SER A 103 -16.23 -0.94 -6.93
N PHE A 104 -15.72 -0.76 -5.73
CA PHE A 104 -15.72 -1.80 -4.69
C PHE A 104 -15.98 -1.22 -3.31
N ILE A 105 -16.41 -2.08 -2.39
CA ILE A 105 -16.59 -1.74 -0.99
C ILE A 105 -16.01 -2.82 -0.08
N ARG A 106 -15.34 -2.38 0.99
CA ARG A 106 -14.85 -3.26 2.04
C ARG A 106 -15.71 -3.09 3.30
N ILE A 107 -16.22 -4.20 3.83
CA ILE A 107 -17.12 -4.24 4.97
C ILE A 107 -16.35 -4.76 6.19
N GLY A 108 -16.09 -3.86 7.15
CA GLY A 108 -15.35 -4.17 8.36
C GLY A 108 -16.25 -4.73 9.46
N VAL A 109 -15.99 -5.99 9.87
CA VAL A 109 -16.67 -6.65 10.99
C VAL A 109 -15.66 -7.46 11.80
N THR A 110 -16.00 -7.83 13.04
CA THR A 110 -15.27 -8.90 13.72
C THR A 110 -15.81 -10.26 13.26
N ILE A 111 -15.00 -11.32 13.38
CA ILE A 111 -15.39 -12.68 12.97
C ILE A 111 -16.71 -13.11 13.62
N ASP A 112 -16.89 -12.81 14.91
CA ASP A 112 -18.10 -13.19 15.65
C ASP A 112 -19.35 -12.41 15.22
N ASN A 113 -19.16 -11.28 14.55
CA ASN A 113 -20.24 -10.43 14.05
C ASN A 113 -20.38 -10.50 12.52
N VAL A 114 -19.86 -11.55 11.87
CA VAL A 114 -19.89 -11.69 10.41
C VAL A 114 -21.30 -11.52 9.81
N HIS A 115 -22.34 -11.96 10.53
CA HIS A 115 -23.74 -11.82 10.10
C HIS A 115 -24.17 -10.35 9.88
N LYS A 116 -23.54 -9.40 10.57
CA LYS A 116 -23.82 -7.95 10.41
C LYS A 116 -23.37 -7.44 9.04
N ALA A 117 -22.48 -8.14 8.34
CA ALA A 117 -22.08 -7.79 6.99
C ALA A 117 -23.17 -8.11 5.95
N LYS A 118 -24.08 -9.08 6.22
CA LYS A 118 -25.04 -9.59 5.25
C LYS A 118 -25.91 -8.52 4.58
N PRO A 119 -26.56 -7.60 5.31
CA PRO A 119 -27.38 -6.55 4.66
C PRO A 119 -26.55 -5.66 3.72
N TYR A 120 -25.32 -5.29 4.14
CA TYR A 120 -24.40 -4.46 3.37
C TYR A 120 -23.90 -5.20 2.12
N LEU A 121 -23.53 -6.48 2.24
CA LEU A 121 -23.14 -7.33 1.11
C LEU A 121 -24.26 -7.44 0.09
N THR A 122 -25.48 -7.76 0.54
CA THR A 122 -26.64 -7.91 -0.33
C THR A 122 -26.93 -6.61 -1.09
N TYR A 123 -26.90 -5.48 -0.39
CA TYR A 123 -27.16 -4.19 -1.01
C TYR A 123 -26.04 -3.76 -1.95
N ALA A 124 -24.78 -3.86 -1.54
CA ALA A 124 -23.63 -3.54 -2.39
C ALA A 124 -23.62 -4.35 -3.69
N LYS A 125 -23.93 -5.64 -3.61
CA LYS A 125 -24.08 -6.49 -4.81
C LYS A 125 -25.23 -6.07 -5.71
N SER A 126 -26.35 -5.65 -5.15
CA SER A 126 -27.48 -5.15 -5.96
C SER A 126 -27.12 -3.85 -6.70
N LEU A 127 -26.15 -3.08 -6.19
CA LEU A 127 -25.57 -1.91 -6.83
C LEU A 127 -24.46 -2.26 -7.84
N GLY A 128 -24.07 -3.54 -7.98
CA GLY A 128 -22.97 -3.98 -8.85
C GLY A 128 -21.58 -3.58 -8.33
N LEU A 129 -21.43 -3.47 -7.01
CA LEU A 129 -20.12 -3.26 -6.38
C LEU A 129 -19.41 -4.60 -6.15
N GLU A 130 -18.09 -4.62 -6.36
CA GLU A 130 -17.22 -5.71 -5.87
C GLU A 130 -17.13 -5.64 -4.34
N THR A 131 -17.25 -6.78 -3.66
CA THR A 131 -17.45 -6.82 -2.21
C THR A 131 -16.36 -7.57 -1.49
N MET A 132 -15.87 -7.00 -0.39
CA MET A 132 -14.83 -7.60 0.42
C MET A 132 -15.23 -7.52 1.91
N VAL A 133 -15.06 -8.63 2.65
CA VAL A 133 -15.30 -8.67 4.10
C VAL A 133 -13.97 -8.63 4.83
N ASN A 134 -13.77 -7.61 5.67
CA ASN A 134 -12.57 -7.46 6.48
C ASN A 134 -12.83 -7.91 7.92
N PHE A 135 -12.20 -9.01 8.31
CA PHE A 135 -12.28 -9.50 9.68
C PHE A 135 -11.29 -8.76 10.59
N MET A 136 -11.72 -7.58 11.06
CA MET A 136 -10.91 -6.78 11.99
C MET A 136 -10.50 -7.60 13.20
N LYS A 137 -9.22 -7.45 13.63
CA LYS A 137 -8.63 -8.14 14.78
C LYS A 137 -8.64 -9.67 14.64
N SER A 138 -8.37 -10.20 13.45
CA SER A 138 -8.36 -11.65 13.19
C SER A 138 -7.44 -12.42 14.15
N TYR A 139 -6.29 -11.85 14.49
CA TYR A 139 -5.32 -12.42 15.44
C TYR A 139 -5.90 -12.76 16.82
N SER A 140 -7.03 -12.18 17.19
CA SER A 140 -7.70 -12.46 18.48
C SER A 140 -8.55 -13.72 18.48
N ARG A 141 -8.58 -14.45 17.37
CA ARG A 141 -9.32 -15.71 17.21
C ARG A 141 -8.41 -16.80 16.66
N SER A 142 -8.82 -18.05 16.84
CA SER A 142 -8.08 -19.18 16.28
C SER A 142 -8.19 -19.22 14.75
N PRO A 143 -7.23 -19.84 14.05
CA PRO A 143 -7.32 -20.11 12.62
C PRO A 143 -8.61 -20.83 12.22
N GLN A 144 -9.07 -21.79 13.05
CA GLN A 144 -10.32 -22.51 12.80
C GLN A 144 -11.53 -21.58 12.84
N ARG A 145 -11.60 -20.67 13.83
CA ARG A 145 -12.70 -19.71 13.95
C ARG A 145 -12.72 -18.71 12.80
N PHE A 146 -11.53 -18.30 12.31
CA PHE A 146 -11.39 -17.50 11.11
C PHE A 146 -11.93 -18.23 9.88
N ALA A 147 -11.59 -19.51 9.72
CA ALA A 147 -12.05 -20.33 8.60
C ALA A 147 -13.59 -20.47 8.56
N GLU A 148 -14.23 -20.65 9.72
CA GLU A 148 -15.69 -20.65 9.84
C GLU A 148 -16.30 -19.31 9.40
N GLY A 149 -15.68 -18.20 9.82
CA GLY A 149 -16.06 -16.85 9.37
C GLY A 149 -15.92 -16.66 7.87
N CYS A 150 -14.81 -17.15 7.29
CA CYS A 150 -14.56 -17.13 5.84
C CYS A 150 -15.66 -17.88 5.07
N LYS A 151 -15.99 -19.11 5.49
CA LYS A 151 -17.08 -19.89 4.88
C LYS A 151 -18.39 -19.14 4.95
N THR A 152 -18.75 -18.59 6.12
CA THR A 152 -19.98 -17.82 6.30
C THR A 152 -20.01 -16.56 5.39
N ALA A 153 -18.91 -15.80 5.30
CA ALA A 153 -18.83 -14.64 4.44
C ALA A 153 -18.95 -15.00 2.95
N HIS A 154 -18.32 -16.12 2.54
CA HIS A 154 -18.43 -16.65 1.19
C HIS A 154 -19.86 -17.06 0.85
N GLU A 155 -20.53 -17.81 1.72
CA GLU A 155 -21.94 -18.22 1.57
C GLU A 155 -22.91 -17.01 1.52
N MET A 156 -22.55 -15.88 2.16
CA MET A 156 -23.29 -14.63 2.05
C MET A 156 -22.96 -13.86 0.74
N GLY A 157 -22.03 -14.35 -0.07
CA GLY A 157 -21.70 -13.81 -1.37
C GLY A 157 -20.55 -12.81 -1.41
N ALA A 158 -19.68 -12.74 -0.42
CA ALA A 158 -18.47 -11.94 -0.48
C ALA A 158 -17.54 -12.41 -1.61
N ASP A 159 -17.01 -11.48 -2.40
CA ASP A 159 -16.05 -11.81 -3.46
C ASP A 159 -14.66 -12.10 -2.89
N TYR A 160 -14.29 -11.44 -1.78
CA TYR A 160 -13.03 -11.65 -1.05
C TYR A 160 -13.25 -11.54 0.46
N VAL A 161 -12.39 -12.22 1.21
CA VAL A 161 -12.34 -12.11 2.68
C VAL A 161 -10.91 -11.75 3.11
N TYR A 162 -10.78 -10.80 4.02
CA TYR A 162 -9.49 -10.31 4.50
C TYR A 162 -9.13 -10.86 5.87
N LEU A 163 -7.90 -11.40 5.96
CA LEU A 163 -7.20 -11.62 7.21
C LEU A 163 -6.62 -10.27 7.66
N VAL A 164 -7.05 -9.77 8.83
CA VAL A 164 -6.65 -8.43 9.29
C VAL A 164 -5.84 -8.52 10.59
N ASP A 165 -4.56 -8.19 10.50
CA ASP A 165 -3.67 -8.01 11.65
C ASP A 165 -3.68 -6.56 12.13
N SER A 166 -4.74 -6.18 12.84
CA SER A 166 -4.93 -4.81 13.35
C SER A 166 -3.91 -4.39 14.41
N ALA A 167 -3.18 -5.33 14.99
CA ALA A 167 -2.16 -5.05 16.01
C ALA A 167 -0.73 -5.15 15.46
N GLY A 168 -0.55 -5.63 14.22
CA GLY A 168 0.77 -5.86 13.64
C GLY A 168 1.61 -6.85 14.43
N CYS A 169 0.97 -7.92 14.96
CA CYS A 169 1.56 -8.88 15.89
C CYS A 169 1.69 -10.31 15.32
N MET A 170 1.15 -10.57 14.13
CA MET A 170 1.23 -11.88 13.51
C MET A 170 2.64 -12.16 12.97
N LEU A 171 3.05 -13.42 13.11
CA LEU A 171 4.23 -13.98 12.48
C LEU A 171 3.87 -14.58 11.10
N PRO A 172 4.85 -14.80 10.19
CA PRO A 172 4.59 -15.48 8.93
C PRO A 172 3.95 -16.87 9.10
N GLU A 173 4.27 -17.59 10.18
CA GLU A 173 3.70 -18.89 10.54
C GLU A 173 2.21 -18.77 10.92
N ASP A 174 1.81 -17.68 11.55
CA ASP A 174 0.40 -17.42 11.85
C ASP A 174 -0.37 -17.21 10.54
N ILE A 175 0.16 -16.41 9.61
CA ILE A 175 -0.45 -16.21 8.29
C ILE A 175 -0.68 -17.56 7.59
N GLU A 176 0.32 -18.44 7.63
CA GLU A 176 0.22 -19.78 7.04
C GLU A 176 -0.86 -20.63 7.72
N ALA A 177 -0.94 -20.59 9.05
CA ALA A 177 -1.95 -21.34 9.82
C ALA A 177 -3.38 -20.87 9.50
N PHE A 178 -3.60 -19.55 9.45
CA PHE A 178 -4.88 -18.95 9.09
C PHE A 178 -5.28 -19.28 7.65
N HIS A 179 -4.34 -19.16 6.71
CA HIS A 179 -4.56 -19.51 5.31
C HIS A 179 -4.94 -20.99 5.18
N LYS A 180 -4.14 -21.90 5.75
CA LYS A 180 -4.38 -23.35 5.69
C LYS A 180 -5.77 -23.72 6.23
N ALA A 181 -6.17 -23.16 7.37
CA ALA A 181 -7.49 -23.41 7.93
C ALA A 181 -8.60 -22.92 6.99
N ALA A 182 -8.46 -21.71 6.44
CA ALA A 182 -9.45 -21.11 5.54
C ALA A 182 -9.64 -21.93 4.26
N ILE A 183 -8.57 -22.28 3.54
CA ILE A 183 -8.67 -23.05 2.29
C ILE A 183 -9.08 -24.51 2.50
N THR A 184 -8.82 -25.08 3.69
CA THR A 184 -9.27 -26.44 4.03
C THR A 184 -10.79 -26.47 4.19
N LEU A 185 -11.39 -25.45 4.83
CA LEU A 185 -12.83 -25.39 5.07
C LEU A 185 -13.62 -24.79 3.89
N CYS A 186 -13.00 -23.88 3.14
CA CYS A 186 -13.60 -23.17 2.00
C CYS A 186 -12.55 -23.04 0.88
N PRO A 187 -12.33 -24.07 0.04
CA PRO A 187 -11.28 -24.09 -0.97
C PRO A 187 -11.39 -22.97 -2.04
N GLU A 188 -12.60 -22.46 -2.25
CA GLU A 188 -12.90 -21.43 -3.24
C GLU A 188 -12.67 -19.99 -2.72
N ILE A 189 -12.34 -19.85 -1.43
CA ILE A 189 -12.19 -18.54 -0.81
C ILE A 189 -11.02 -17.77 -1.42
N LYS A 190 -11.27 -16.52 -1.75
CA LYS A 190 -10.23 -15.58 -2.18
C LYS A 190 -9.84 -14.69 -1.01
N LEU A 191 -8.60 -14.80 -0.58
CA LEU A 191 -8.11 -14.09 0.59
C LEU A 191 -7.36 -12.81 0.20
N GLY A 192 -7.53 -11.76 1.01
CA GLY A 192 -6.68 -10.58 1.09
C GLY A 192 -6.03 -10.50 2.47
N PHE A 193 -4.98 -9.70 2.57
CA PHE A 193 -4.28 -9.44 3.82
C PHE A 193 -4.15 -7.94 4.07
N HIS A 194 -4.54 -7.50 5.25
CA HIS A 194 -4.28 -6.16 5.77
C HIS A 194 -3.52 -6.28 7.09
N GLY A 195 -2.30 -5.76 7.14
CA GLY A 195 -1.47 -5.87 8.34
C GLY A 195 -0.77 -4.57 8.70
N HIS A 196 -0.82 -4.22 10.00
CA HIS A 196 0.01 -3.17 10.56
C HIS A 196 1.45 -3.66 10.81
N ASN A 197 2.40 -2.74 10.91
CA ASN A 197 3.83 -3.05 10.99
C ASN A 197 4.41 -2.88 12.39
N ASN A 198 3.61 -3.08 13.47
CA ASN A 198 4.03 -2.78 14.83
C ASN A 198 5.25 -3.59 15.30
N MET A 199 5.39 -4.83 14.86
CA MET A 199 6.57 -5.67 15.16
C MET A 199 7.62 -5.63 14.03
N GLY A 200 7.46 -4.79 12.99
CA GLY A 200 8.39 -4.72 11.87
C GLY A 200 8.29 -5.89 10.89
N LEU A 201 7.26 -6.74 10.99
CA LEU A 201 7.10 -7.95 10.19
C LEU A 201 6.15 -7.79 8.99
N GLY A 202 5.61 -6.60 8.78
CA GLY A 202 4.61 -6.38 7.74
C GLY A 202 5.03 -6.86 6.35
N VAL A 203 6.25 -6.51 5.91
CA VAL A 203 6.78 -6.97 4.62
C VAL A 203 6.99 -8.49 4.58
N ALA A 204 7.47 -9.10 5.66
CA ALA A 204 7.65 -10.54 5.75
C ALA A 204 6.31 -11.28 5.65
N ASN A 205 5.29 -10.78 6.36
CA ASN A 205 3.92 -11.30 6.28
C ASN A 205 3.33 -11.12 4.87
N GLY A 206 3.52 -9.96 4.25
CA GLY A 206 3.11 -9.72 2.87
C GLY A 206 3.77 -10.68 1.87
N LEU A 207 5.08 -10.96 2.01
CA LEU A 207 5.77 -11.96 1.20
C LEU A 207 5.21 -13.38 1.41
N LYS A 208 4.87 -13.74 2.65
CA LYS A 208 4.21 -15.01 2.96
C LYS A 208 2.84 -15.08 2.29
N CYS A 209 2.07 -13.99 2.28
CA CYS A 209 0.79 -13.93 1.55
C CYS A 209 0.96 -14.16 0.05
N VAL A 210 1.99 -13.55 -0.58
CA VAL A 210 2.30 -13.81 -2.00
C VAL A 210 2.61 -15.28 -2.24
N GLU A 211 3.42 -15.89 -1.38
CA GLU A 211 3.80 -17.31 -1.44
C GLU A 211 2.58 -18.23 -1.35
N LEU A 212 1.63 -17.91 -0.49
CA LEU A 212 0.40 -18.66 -0.27
C LEU A 212 -0.70 -18.36 -1.31
N GLY A 213 -0.50 -17.39 -2.20
CA GLY A 213 -1.44 -17.07 -3.28
C GLY A 213 -2.63 -16.20 -2.85
N PHE A 214 -2.47 -15.36 -1.85
CA PHE A 214 -3.46 -14.33 -1.53
C PHE A 214 -3.72 -13.44 -2.74
N SER A 215 -4.98 -13.05 -2.94
CA SER A 215 -5.40 -12.18 -4.04
C SER A 215 -4.89 -10.75 -3.88
N PHE A 216 -4.82 -10.27 -2.63
CA PHE A 216 -4.41 -8.91 -2.29
C PHE A 216 -3.48 -8.88 -1.09
N VAL A 217 -2.55 -7.92 -1.11
CA VAL A 217 -1.81 -7.44 0.06
C VAL A 217 -2.00 -5.93 0.13
N ASP A 218 -2.54 -5.47 1.26
CA ASP A 218 -2.72 -4.05 1.53
C ASP A 218 -1.38 -3.38 1.82
N CYS A 219 -1.14 -2.28 1.15
CA CYS A 219 0.04 -1.45 1.32
C CYS A 219 -0.35 0.03 1.37
N SER A 220 0.56 0.86 1.83
CA SER A 220 0.43 2.32 1.76
C SER A 220 1.78 2.97 1.45
N PHE A 221 1.78 4.12 0.78
CA PHE A 221 3.01 4.87 0.57
C PHE A 221 3.70 5.17 1.90
N GLN A 222 5.00 4.87 1.98
CA GLN A 222 5.84 5.03 3.17
C GLN A 222 5.27 4.35 4.43
N GLY A 223 4.39 3.36 4.25
CA GLY A 223 3.71 2.71 5.35
C GLY A 223 2.76 3.61 6.13
N LEU A 224 2.27 4.72 5.53
CA LEU A 224 1.35 5.64 6.21
C LEU A 224 0.09 4.90 6.66
N GLY A 225 -0.24 4.99 7.95
CA GLY A 225 -1.39 4.29 8.52
C GLY A 225 -1.53 4.51 10.01
N ARG A 226 -2.55 3.90 10.57
CA ARG A 226 -2.81 3.90 12.02
C ARG A 226 -1.64 3.26 12.78
N SER A 227 -1.45 3.64 14.04
CA SER A 227 -0.41 3.12 14.94
C SER A 227 1.00 3.39 14.37
N ILE A 228 1.87 2.39 14.25
CA ILE A 228 3.18 2.53 13.60
C ILE A 228 3.03 2.64 12.07
N GLY A 229 1.93 2.17 11.53
CA GLY A 229 1.61 2.20 10.10
C GLY A 229 1.38 0.83 9.51
N ASN A 230 1.24 0.81 8.19
CA ASN A 230 0.96 -0.36 7.37
C ASN A 230 2.25 -0.94 6.75
N ILE A 231 2.09 -1.95 5.90
CA ILE A 231 3.16 -2.40 5.00
C ILE A 231 3.49 -1.25 4.04
N ALA A 232 4.73 -0.78 4.05
CA ALA A 232 5.18 0.24 3.10
C ALA A 232 5.19 -0.33 1.67
N THR A 233 4.49 0.32 0.75
CA THR A 233 4.40 -0.10 -0.66
C THR A 233 5.79 -0.25 -1.27
N GLU A 234 6.68 0.70 -1.01
CA GLU A 234 8.04 0.73 -1.51
C GLU A 234 8.83 -0.51 -1.10
N MET A 235 8.85 -0.81 0.20
CA MET A 235 9.59 -1.95 0.73
C MET A 235 8.98 -3.28 0.27
N PHE A 236 7.65 -3.36 0.21
CA PHE A 236 6.97 -4.57 -0.23
C PHE A 236 7.25 -4.86 -1.70
N VAL A 237 7.11 -3.87 -2.58
CA VAL A 237 7.40 -4.03 -4.02
C VAL A 237 8.86 -4.42 -4.25
N MET A 238 9.80 -3.74 -3.58
CA MET A 238 11.22 -4.10 -3.66
C MET A 238 11.47 -5.55 -3.22
N ALA A 239 10.88 -5.98 -2.11
CA ALA A 239 11.04 -7.34 -1.61
C ALA A 239 10.45 -8.38 -2.57
N VAL A 240 9.25 -8.12 -3.11
CA VAL A 240 8.60 -8.98 -4.12
C VAL A 240 9.44 -9.06 -5.39
N GLN A 241 9.90 -7.91 -5.91
CA GLN A 241 10.73 -7.90 -7.13
C GLN A 241 12.09 -8.54 -6.91
N LYS A 242 12.68 -8.41 -5.72
CA LYS A 242 13.95 -9.08 -5.38
C LYS A 242 13.80 -10.60 -5.35
N LYS A 243 12.66 -11.10 -4.88
CA LYS A 243 12.39 -12.56 -4.77
C LYS A 243 11.87 -13.17 -6.08
N TYR A 244 10.99 -12.48 -6.80
CA TYR A 244 10.23 -13.04 -7.91
C TYR A 244 10.46 -12.33 -9.27
N GLY A 245 11.30 -11.29 -9.30
CA GLY A 245 11.39 -10.38 -10.43
C GLY A 245 10.07 -9.61 -10.62
N THR A 246 9.80 -9.15 -11.83
CA THR A 246 8.57 -8.39 -12.16
C THR A 246 7.34 -9.29 -12.42
N LYS A 247 7.46 -10.61 -12.19
CA LYS A 247 6.38 -11.58 -12.49
C LYS A 247 5.10 -11.35 -11.68
N ILE A 248 5.24 -10.91 -10.42
CA ILE A 248 4.11 -10.67 -9.51
C ILE A 248 3.69 -9.21 -9.58
N VAL A 249 4.63 -8.30 -9.33
CA VAL A 249 4.42 -6.85 -9.36
C VAL A 249 5.44 -6.22 -10.27
N ASP A 250 4.98 -5.54 -11.33
CA ASP A 250 5.83 -4.82 -12.28
C ASP A 250 5.63 -3.32 -12.08
N MET A 251 6.48 -2.72 -11.24
CA MET A 251 6.51 -1.28 -10.97
C MET A 251 7.91 -0.73 -11.18
N ASP A 252 8.01 0.46 -11.75
CA ASP A 252 9.27 1.21 -11.86
C ASP A 252 9.71 1.67 -10.46
N LEU A 253 10.73 1.01 -9.89
CA LEU A 253 11.18 1.27 -8.52
C LEU A 253 11.63 2.71 -8.29
N PRO A 254 12.50 3.33 -9.12
CA PRO A 254 12.85 4.73 -8.93
C PRO A 254 11.64 5.64 -8.81
N ARG A 255 10.67 5.49 -9.71
CA ARG A 255 9.43 6.27 -9.70
C ARG A 255 8.55 5.99 -8.48
N LEU A 256 8.46 4.73 -8.05
CA LEU A 256 7.74 4.36 -6.83
C LEU A 256 8.33 5.05 -5.60
N LEU A 257 9.67 4.96 -5.44
CA LEU A 257 10.37 5.53 -4.30
C LEU A 257 10.25 7.07 -4.26
N GLU A 258 10.38 7.71 -5.42
CA GLU A 258 10.18 9.16 -5.55
C GLU A 258 8.76 9.56 -5.21
N TYR A 259 7.76 8.92 -5.82
CA TYR A 259 6.36 9.29 -5.65
C TYR A 259 5.89 9.14 -4.21
N GLY A 260 6.22 8.03 -3.55
CA GLY A 260 5.84 7.82 -2.16
C GLY A 260 6.47 8.85 -1.21
N TYR A 261 7.72 9.22 -1.47
CA TYR A 261 8.40 10.25 -0.68
C TYR A 261 7.83 11.65 -0.92
N VAL A 262 7.75 12.07 -2.18
CA VAL A 262 7.33 13.44 -2.55
C VAL A 262 5.92 13.74 -2.13
N VAL A 263 5.00 12.78 -2.27
CA VAL A 263 3.59 13.02 -2.00
C VAL A 263 3.29 13.17 -0.50
N LEU A 264 4.15 12.60 0.36
CA LEU A 264 3.92 12.60 1.81
C LEU A 264 4.81 13.58 2.59
N LYS A 265 5.92 14.05 2.02
CA LYS A 265 6.88 14.91 2.74
C LYS A 265 6.28 16.19 3.34
N ASP A 266 5.23 16.73 2.71
CA ASP A 266 4.56 17.96 3.13
C ASP A 266 3.20 17.69 3.81
N ILE A 267 2.81 16.42 3.93
CA ILE A 267 1.50 15.99 4.48
C ILE A 267 1.63 15.45 5.91
N THR A 268 2.77 14.84 6.23
CA THR A 268 2.97 14.17 7.52
C THR A 268 4.31 14.56 8.17
N ASP A 269 4.29 14.69 9.50
CA ASP A 269 5.51 14.89 10.30
C ASP A 269 6.27 13.58 10.56
N ARG A 270 5.77 12.43 10.10
CA ARG A 270 6.49 11.16 10.23
C ARG A 270 7.80 11.20 9.47
N LYS A 271 8.83 10.57 10.06
CA LYS A 271 10.07 10.32 9.33
C LYS A 271 9.78 9.40 8.15
N LEU A 272 10.05 9.88 6.95
CA LEU A 272 9.94 9.11 5.72
C LEU A 272 11.26 8.40 5.41
N ASP A 273 11.16 7.23 4.80
CA ASP A 273 12.33 6.48 4.33
C ASP A 273 12.92 7.17 3.09
N ASN A 274 14.23 7.40 3.14
CA ASN A 274 14.92 8.07 2.04
C ASN A 274 15.06 7.15 0.82
N PRO A 275 14.59 7.54 -0.36
CA PRO A 275 14.72 6.77 -1.60
C PRO A 275 16.13 6.28 -1.91
N LEU A 276 17.16 7.10 -1.61
CA LEU A 276 18.57 6.73 -1.82
C LEU A 276 18.99 5.54 -0.94
N GLU A 277 18.53 5.49 0.31
CA GLU A 277 18.83 4.38 1.22
C GLU A 277 18.09 3.12 0.83
N LEU A 278 16.82 3.26 0.44
CA LEU A 278 16.01 2.14 -0.02
C LEU A 278 16.62 1.49 -1.27
N ILE A 279 17.01 2.28 -2.27
CA ILE A 279 17.59 1.73 -3.50
C ILE A 279 18.98 1.11 -3.25
N CYS A 280 19.77 1.68 -2.34
CA CYS A 280 21.03 1.07 -1.90
C CYS A 280 20.79 -0.31 -1.28
N GLY A 281 19.82 -0.42 -0.38
CA GLY A 281 19.43 -1.72 0.21
C GLY A 281 18.93 -2.72 -0.81
N TYR A 282 18.09 -2.28 -1.75
CA TYR A 282 17.58 -3.13 -2.83
C TYR A 282 18.69 -3.69 -3.72
N THR A 283 19.61 -2.83 -4.15
CA THR A 283 20.69 -3.19 -5.07
C THR A 283 21.87 -3.85 -4.39
N GLY A 284 22.01 -3.72 -3.06
CA GLY A 284 23.20 -4.11 -2.30
C GLY A 284 24.37 -3.14 -2.53
N PHE A 285 24.09 -1.89 -2.88
CA PHE A 285 25.07 -0.84 -3.11
C PHE A 285 25.33 -0.06 -1.81
N HIS A 286 26.60 0.12 -1.41
CA HIS A 286 26.88 0.75 -0.13
C HIS A 286 26.74 2.28 -0.19
N SER A 287 26.10 2.86 0.83
CA SER A 287 25.81 4.31 0.88
C SER A 287 27.05 5.22 0.95
N SER A 288 28.26 4.68 1.28
CA SER A 288 29.50 5.46 1.26
C SER A 288 29.85 6.03 -0.12
N PHE A 289 29.31 5.45 -1.18
CA PHE A 289 29.55 5.90 -2.55
C PHE A 289 28.57 6.98 -3.05
N LEU A 290 27.60 7.37 -2.26
CA LEU A 290 26.58 8.34 -2.66
C LEU A 290 27.16 9.71 -3.03
N LYS A 291 28.36 10.06 -2.51
CA LYS A 291 29.06 11.29 -2.91
C LYS A 291 29.54 11.22 -4.36
N ASP A 292 30.06 10.09 -4.80
CA ASP A 292 30.51 9.90 -6.19
C ASP A 292 29.32 9.80 -7.14
N ILE A 293 28.24 9.13 -6.70
CA ILE A 293 26.96 9.12 -7.42
C ILE A 293 26.46 10.52 -7.66
N TYR A 294 26.37 11.37 -6.61
CA TYR A 294 25.90 12.75 -6.74
C TYR A 294 26.71 13.55 -7.75
N ARG A 295 28.05 13.51 -7.66
CA ARG A 295 28.95 14.20 -8.59
C ARG A 295 28.68 13.76 -10.03
N CYS A 296 28.62 12.45 -10.26
CA CYS A 296 28.34 11.91 -11.57
C CYS A 296 26.97 12.33 -12.09
N CYS A 297 25.94 12.36 -11.21
CA CYS A 297 24.61 12.84 -11.60
C CYS A 297 24.62 14.32 -12.01
N CYS A 298 25.37 15.18 -11.31
CA CYS A 298 25.53 16.59 -11.70
C CYS A 298 26.27 16.73 -13.04
N ASP A 299 27.35 15.96 -13.25
CA ASP A 299 28.16 16.06 -14.46
C ASP A 299 27.42 15.56 -15.72
N TYR A 300 26.53 14.56 -15.57
CA TYR A 300 25.87 13.92 -16.70
C TYR A 300 24.35 14.18 -16.78
N ASN A 301 23.76 14.90 -15.84
CA ASN A 301 22.30 15.16 -15.73
C ASN A 301 21.50 13.86 -15.80
N VAL A 302 21.59 13.01 -14.77
CA VAL A 302 20.91 11.71 -14.67
C VAL A 302 20.31 11.47 -13.28
N ASP A 303 19.22 10.71 -13.22
CA ASP A 303 18.57 10.30 -11.99
C ASP A 303 19.50 9.42 -11.13
N PRO A 304 19.69 9.73 -9.84
CA PRO A 304 20.59 8.98 -8.96
C PRO A 304 20.12 7.56 -8.68
N LEU A 305 18.83 7.29 -8.58
CA LEU A 305 18.33 5.95 -8.32
C LEU A 305 18.56 5.04 -9.53
N ARG A 306 18.37 5.57 -10.73
CA ARG A 306 18.65 4.86 -11.98
C ARG A 306 20.14 4.61 -12.16
N LEU A 307 20.99 5.56 -11.82
CA LEU A 307 22.44 5.39 -11.87
C LEU A 307 22.91 4.30 -10.90
N ILE A 308 22.42 4.31 -9.65
CA ILE A 308 22.73 3.27 -8.67
C ILE A 308 22.27 1.89 -9.15
N MET A 309 21.03 1.78 -9.65
CA MET A 309 20.49 0.52 -10.18
C MET A 309 21.30 -0.03 -11.35
N ALA A 310 21.78 0.83 -12.23
CA ALA A 310 22.56 0.43 -13.40
C ALA A 310 24.00 0.04 -13.03
N TYR A 311 24.69 0.89 -12.25
CA TYR A 311 26.07 0.68 -11.84
C TYR A 311 26.23 -0.53 -10.91
N SER A 312 25.30 -0.76 -9.99
CA SER A 312 25.33 -1.90 -9.05
C SER A 312 25.31 -3.28 -9.73
N LYS A 313 24.98 -3.35 -11.02
CA LYS A 313 25.09 -4.58 -11.84
C LYS A 313 26.52 -4.85 -12.29
N ILE A 314 27.38 -3.83 -12.27
CA ILE A 314 28.79 -3.90 -12.67
C ILE A 314 29.66 -4.14 -11.44
N ASP A 315 29.53 -3.27 -10.45
CA ASP A 315 30.29 -3.36 -9.19
C ASP A 315 29.43 -2.85 -8.02
N LYS A 316 29.54 -3.49 -6.87
CA LYS A 316 28.84 -3.13 -5.62
C LYS A 316 29.81 -2.76 -4.49
N GLU A 317 31.08 -3.10 -4.66
CA GLU A 317 32.10 -2.98 -3.64
C GLU A 317 33.00 -1.75 -3.84
N ASN A 318 33.14 -1.31 -5.12
CA ASN A 318 34.01 -0.21 -5.50
C ASN A 318 33.37 0.72 -6.51
N ILE A 319 33.85 1.97 -6.56
CA ILE A 319 33.53 2.92 -7.62
C ILE A 319 34.72 3.06 -8.58
N ASP A 320 34.54 2.62 -9.80
CA ASP A 320 35.35 2.96 -10.95
C ASP A 320 34.68 4.16 -11.64
N LYS A 321 35.33 5.32 -11.62
CA LYS A 321 34.76 6.60 -12.11
C LYS A 321 34.53 6.58 -13.61
N ASP A 322 35.38 5.91 -14.38
CA ASP A 322 35.25 5.84 -15.84
C ASP A 322 34.05 4.97 -16.23
N LYS A 323 33.90 3.83 -15.58
CA LYS A 323 32.72 2.97 -15.77
C LYS A 323 31.43 3.64 -15.30
N LEU A 324 31.48 4.37 -14.18
CA LEU A 324 30.32 5.12 -13.68
C LEU A 324 29.87 6.18 -14.70
N ALA A 325 30.84 6.90 -15.29
CA ALA A 325 30.61 7.88 -16.33
C ALA A 325 30.02 7.24 -17.62
N GLU A 326 30.51 6.08 -18.02
CA GLU A 326 29.96 5.33 -19.16
C GLU A 326 28.50 4.94 -18.93
N VAL A 327 28.19 4.41 -17.75
CA VAL A 327 26.80 4.10 -17.35
C VAL A 327 25.92 5.34 -17.40
N ALA A 328 26.38 6.45 -16.83
CA ALA A 328 25.62 7.70 -16.81
C ALA A 328 25.33 8.24 -18.23
N LYS A 329 26.26 8.11 -19.16
CA LYS A 329 26.06 8.50 -20.58
C LYS A 329 24.92 7.73 -21.25
N GLY A 330 24.70 6.50 -20.85
CA GLY A 330 23.65 5.62 -21.39
C GLY A 330 22.26 5.83 -20.79
N LEU A 331 22.13 6.63 -19.72
CA LEU A 331 20.87 6.88 -19.05
C LEU A 331 20.10 8.08 -19.63
N PRO A 332 18.76 8.08 -19.50
CA PRO A 332 17.95 9.25 -19.81
C PRO A 332 18.42 10.49 -19.04
N LYS A 333 18.36 11.65 -19.69
CA LYS A 333 18.72 12.92 -19.05
C LYS A 333 17.65 13.32 -18.03
N ASP A 334 18.11 13.71 -16.85
CA ASP A 334 17.29 14.14 -15.72
C ASP A 334 18.13 14.99 -14.77
N ASN A 335 17.58 16.07 -14.27
CA ASN A 335 18.35 16.98 -13.41
C ASN A 335 18.30 16.50 -11.96
N VAL A 336 19.47 16.24 -11.37
CA VAL A 336 19.57 15.74 -9.97
C VAL A 336 18.99 16.73 -8.95
N ASP A 337 19.01 18.02 -9.23
CA ASP A 337 18.50 19.06 -8.34
C ASP A 337 16.97 19.16 -8.34
N ASP A 338 16.30 18.58 -9.33
CA ASP A 338 14.83 18.47 -9.38
C ASP A 338 14.30 17.33 -8.48
N HIS A 339 15.20 16.47 -7.97
CA HIS A 339 14.85 15.38 -7.08
C HIS A 339 14.87 15.79 -5.60
N PRO A 340 13.91 15.27 -4.80
CA PRO A 340 13.76 15.68 -3.40
C PRO A 340 14.81 15.06 -2.46
N TYR A 341 15.80 14.33 -2.98
CA TYR A 341 16.70 13.52 -2.18
C TYR A 341 17.77 14.37 -1.47
N ASN A 342 17.90 14.17 -0.16
CA ASN A 342 18.92 14.85 0.61
C ASN A 342 20.26 14.11 0.57
N PHE A 343 21.12 14.47 -0.37
CA PHE A 343 22.50 13.95 -0.43
C PHE A 343 23.43 14.56 0.63
N ARG A 344 23.12 15.76 1.17
CA ARG A 344 24.02 16.49 2.06
C ARG A 344 24.43 15.71 3.30
N LYS A 345 23.53 14.88 3.85
CA LYS A 345 23.85 14.05 5.00
C LYS A 345 24.96 13.03 4.75
N TYR A 346 25.25 12.67 3.48
CA TYR A 346 26.34 11.77 3.11
C TYR A 346 27.65 12.49 2.83
N PHE A 347 27.66 13.81 2.82
CA PHE A 347 28.88 14.61 2.61
C PHE A 347 29.59 14.97 3.92
N THR A 348 28.88 14.90 5.04
CA THR A 348 29.38 15.30 6.37
C THR A 348 30.11 14.18 7.10
N TYR A 349 30.02 12.95 6.64
CA TYR A 349 30.83 11.84 7.16
C TYR A 349 32.16 11.83 6.41
N ASN A 350 33.09 12.69 6.86
CA ASN A 350 34.50 12.44 6.62
C ASN A 350 34.90 11.33 7.59
N VAL A 351 35.10 10.14 7.09
CA VAL A 351 35.90 9.12 7.78
C VAL A 351 37.36 9.42 7.53
#